data_dd91a025ee38f46c1a46656a7cca74bd
#
_entry.id   dd91a025ee38f46c1a46656a7cca74bd
#
_cell.length_a   1.000
_cell.length_b   1.000
_cell.length_c   1.000
_cell.angle_alpha   90.00
_cell.angle_beta   90.00
_cell.angle_gamma   90.00
#
_symmetry.space_group_name_H-M   'P 1'
#
loop_
_entity.id
_entity.type
_entity.pdbx_description
1 polymer ?
#
loop_
_entity_poly.entity_id
_entity_poly.type
_entity_poly.pdbx_seq_one_letter_code
_entity_poly.pdbx_strand_id
1 'polypeptide(L)'
;SLGPVVGTRTWGGVVGIEGYQWLLDGSAITVPRFAIYFDEYAWGVENYGVDPDVEVLITPVDAAAGRDTQLETAVQFALEALDSKPPPEAPDVSTGPVKARRPLPPRPGAGT
;
A
#
# COMPACT_ATOMS: atom_id res chain seq x y z
N SER A 1 -7.66 5.59 -4.42
CA SER A 1 -7.82 4.72 -3.25
C SER A 1 -8.26 3.33 -3.70
N LEU A 2 -7.73 2.28 -3.08
CA LEU A 2 -8.15 0.89 -3.31
C LEU A 2 -9.34 0.49 -2.44
N GLY A 3 -9.53 1.17 -1.32
CA GLY A 3 -10.59 0.94 -0.36
C GLY A 3 -10.39 1.81 0.88
N PRO A 4 -11.29 1.73 1.89
CA PRO A 4 -11.13 2.43 3.14
C PRO A 4 -9.98 1.84 3.98
N VAL A 5 -9.30 2.69 4.72
CA VAL A 5 -8.33 2.31 5.74
C VAL A 5 -9.09 2.00 7.03
N VAL A 6 -9.00 0.76 7.50
CA VAL A 6 -9.71 0.30 8.70
C VAL A 6 -8.70 0.03 9.81
N GLY A 7 -8.96 0.51 11.01
CA GLY A 7 -8.09 0.25 12.16
C GLY A 7 -8.02 1.41 13.14
N THR A 8 -6.83 1.66 13.63
CA THR A 8 -6.52 2.81 14.49
C THR A 8 -5.45 3.67 13.85
N ARG A 9 -5.36 4.92 14.28
CA ARG A 9 -4.32 5.84 13.82
C ARG A 9 -2.92 5.20 13.99
N THR A 10 -2.09 5.29 12.95
CA THR A 10 -0.72 4.79 13.01
C THR A 10 0.15 5.66 13.92
N TRP A 11 1.27 5.13 14.40
CA TRP A 11 2.11 5.85 15.40
C TRP A 11 2.95 7.00 14.80
N GLY A 12 3.15 7.00 13.47
CA GLY A 12 3.81 8.12 12.78
C GLY A 12 5.33 8.10 12.81
N GLY A 13 5.95 6.97 12.99
CA GLY A 13 7.39 6.84 12.88
C GLY A 13 7.83 6.62 11.42
N VAL A 14 7.92 7.68 10.65
CA VAL A 14 8.23 7.61 9.21
C VAL A 14 9.61 8.14 8.83
N VAL A 15 10.36 8.71 9.80
CA VAL A 15 11.74 9.11 9.55
C VAL A 15 12.57 7.90 9.15
N GLY A 16 13.18 7.96 7.98
CA GLY A 16 13.88 6.82 7.39
C GLY A 16 15.15 6.45 8.14
N ILE A 17 15.20 5.21 8.61
CA ILE A 17 16.38 4.59 9.22
C ILE A 17 17.09 3.80 8.14
N GLU A 18 18.33 4.20 7.81
CA GLU A 18 19.14 3.53 6.81
C GLU A 18 20.51 3.15 7.39
N GLY A 19 20.73 1.83 7.51
CA GLY A 19 21.98 1.28 8.01
C GLY A 19 22.18 1.44 9.52
N TYR A 20 23.35 0.95 9.95
CA TYR A 20 23.78 1.01 11.33
C TYR A 20 25.07 1.81 11.43
N GLN A 21 25.20 2.62 12.49
CA GLN A 21 26.49 3.20 12.88
C GLN A 21 27.10 2.31 13.96
N TRP A 22 28.21 1.66 13.63
CA TRP A 22 28.92 0.80 14.54
C TRP A 22 29.75 1.63 15.52
N LEU A 23 29.64 1.33 16.79
CA LEU A 23 30.43 1.94 17.85
C LEU A 23 31.71 1.14 18.11
N LEU A 24 32.66 1.76 18.83
CA LEU A 24 33.95 1.14 19.11
C LEU A 24 33.89 -0.15 19.94
N ASP A 25 32.81 -0.30 20.73
CA ASP A 25 32.56 -1.48 21.57
C ASP A 25 31.85 -2.63 20.81
N GLY A 26 31.60 -2.44 19.49
CA GLY A 26 30.91 -3.42 18.65
C GLY A 26 29.38 -3.35 18.72
N SER A 27 28.81 -2.44 19.52
CA SER A 27 27.37 -2.15 19.46
C SER A 27 27.01 -1.31 18.25
N ALA A 28 25.71 -1.21 17.92
CA ALA A 28 25.24 -0.42 16.80
C ALA A 28 24.07 0.47 17.19
N ILE A 29 24.03 1.65 16.58
CA ILE A 29 22.88 2.56 16.67
C ILE A 29 22.27 2.79 15.29
N THR A 30 20.95 2.93 15.24
CA THR A 30 20.25 3.37 14.05
C THR A 30 20.15 4.89 14.07
N VAL A 31 20.40 5.52 12.93
CA VAL A 31 20.35 6.98 12.80
C VAL A 31 19.38 7.34 11.69
N PRO A 32 18.40 8.22 11.93
CA PRO A 32 17.56 8.72 10.87
C PRO A 32 18.38 9.55 9.88
N ARG A 33 18.21 9.27 8.57
CA ARG A 33 19.01 9.89 7.51
C ARG A 33 18.17 10.71 6.54
N PHE A 34 16.86 10.47 6.48
CA PHE A 34 15.95 11.19 5.59
C PHE A 34 14.56 11.32 6.22
N ALA A 35 13.84 12.34 5.82
CA ALA A 35 12.43 12.52 6.12
C ALA A 35 11.60 12.23 4.87
N ILE A 36 10.35 11.83 5.05
CA ILE A 36 9.43 11.51 3.96
C ILE A 36 8.38 12.60 3.85
N TYR A 37 8.22 13.12 2.64
CA TYR A 37 7.18 14.07 2.29
C TYR A 37 6.06 13.32 1.54
N PHE A 38 4.82 13.55 1.95
CA PHE A 38 3.63 12.98 1.32
C PHE A 38 2.82 14.11 0.68
N ASP A 39 2.31 13.90 -0.53
CA ASP A 39 1.53 14.92 -1.24
C ASP A 39 0.27 15.35 -0.46
N GLU A 40 -0.37 14.40 0.24
CA GLU A 40 -1.60 14.66 1.00
C GLU A 40 -1.35 15.21 2.41
N TYR A 41 -0.24 14.82 3.05
CA TYR A 41 0.06 15.11 4.46
C TYR A 41 1.27 16.02 4.66
N ALA A 42 1.98 16.36 3.58
CA ALA A 42 3.25 17.07 3.64
C ALA A 42 4.25 16.37 4.59
N TRP A 43 4.82 17.05 5.56
CA TRP A 43 5.69 16.50 6.60
C TRP A 43 4.92 15.99 7.83
N GLY A 44 3.59 16.14 7.85
CA GLY A 44 2.76 15.99 9.04
C GLY A 44 2.56 14.54 9.52
N VAL A 45 3.01 13.55 8.76
CA VAL A 45 2.89 12.13 9.18
C VAL A 45 3.88 11.79 10.30
N GLU A 46 5.06 12.43 10.31
CA GLU A 46 6.02 12.21 11.39
C GLU A 46 5.47 12.69 12.74
N ASN A 47 5.56 11.84 13.75
CA ASN A 47 5.03 12.01 15.12
C ASN A 47 3.49 12.10 15.24
N TYR A 48 2.74 11.98 14.13
CA TYR A 48 1.29 11.96 14.16
C TYR A 48 0.70 10.65 13.65
N GLY A 49 1.19 10.18 12.52
CA GLY A 49 0.67 9.02 11.81
C GLY A 49 -0.39 9.37 10.78
N VAL A 50 -1.17 8.37 10.43
CA VAL A 50 -2.30 8.47 9.50
C VAL A 50 -3.55 7.99 10.22
N ASP A 51 -4.61 8.79 10.16
CA ASP A 51 -5.92 8.40 10.71
C ASP A 51 -6.59 7.38 9.78
N PRO A 52 -7.30 6.39 10.32
CA PRO A 52 -8.11 5.49 9.51
C PRO A 52 -9.39 6.18 9.03
N ASP A 53 -9.94 5.71 7.90
CA ASP A 53 -11.27 6.11 7.44
C ASP A 53 -12.37 5.52 8.34
N VAL A 54 -12.09 4.34 8.91
CA VAL A 54 -12.99 3.62 9.82
C VAL A 54 -12.21 3.21 11.06
N GLU A 55 -12.46 3.87 12.16
CA GLU A 55 -11.80 3.55 13.42
C GLU A 55 -12.41 2.29 14.07
N VAL A 56 -11.56 1.28 14.29
CA VAL A 56 -11.94 0.02 14.94
C VAL A 56 -10.87 -0.35 15.97
N LEU A 57 -11.28 -0.50 17.21
CA LEU A 57 -10.41 -0.92 18.31
C LEU A 57 -10.51 -2.43 18.53
N ILE A 58 -9.37 -3.09 18.71
CA ILE A 58 -9.34 -4.45 19.27
C ILE A 58 -9.32 -4.30 20.79
N THR A 59 -10.41 -4.67 21.44
CA THR A 59 -10.48 -4.60 22.91
C THR A 59 -9.70 -5.74 23.55
N PRO A 60 -9.26 -5.61 24.83
CA PRO A 60 -8.62 -6.71 25.54
C PRO A 60 -9.48 -7.98 25.59
N VAL A 61 -10.81 -7.82 25.61
CA VAL A 61 -11.75 -8.96 25.57
C VAL A 61 -11.73 -9.65 24.21
N ASP A 62 -11.69 -8.87 23.12
CA ASP A 62 -11.58 -9.44 21.76
C ASP A 62 -10.26 -10.19 21.58
N ALA A 63 -9.16 -9.57 21.99
CA ALA A 63 -7.84 -10.19 21.93
C ALA A 63 -7.77 -11.48 22.76
N ALA A 64 -8.35 -11.51 23.95
CA ALA A 64 -8.43 -12.70 24.79
C ALA A 64 -9.30 -13.82 24.17
N ALA A 65 -10.32 -13.44 23.39
CA ALA A 65 -11.17 -14.37 22.63
C ALA A 65 -10.58 -14.79 21.27
N GLY A 66 -9.40 -14.28 20.90
CA GLY A 66 -8.77 -14.53 19.59
C GLY A 66 -9.51 -13.88 18.43
N ARG A 67 -10.30 -12.82 18.66
CA ARG A 67 -11.03 -12.10 17.63
C ARG A 67 -10.24 -10.88 17.17
N ASP A 68 -10.11 -10.74 15.86
CA ASP A 68 -9.56 -9.55 15.20
C ASP A 68 -10.69 -8.74 14.56
N THR A 69 -11.25 -7.82 15.34
CA THR A 69 -12.36 -6.97 14.90
C THR A 69 -11.96 -6.02 13.76
N GLN A 70 -10.69 -5.66 13.63
CA GLN A 70 -10.20 -4.84 12.53
C GLN A 70 -10.22 -5.63 11.23
N LEU A 71 -9.68 -6.86 11.25
CA LEU A 71 -9.70 -7.76 10.11
C LEU A 71 -11.13 -8.12 9.69
N GLU A 72 -12.00 -8.46 10.64
CA GLU A 72 -13.40 -8.77 10.37
C GLU A 72 -14.12 -7.62 9.67
N THR A 73 -13.92 -6.39 10.16
CA THR A 73 -14.48 -5.18 9.55
C THR A 73 -13.90 -4.93 8.15
N ALA A 74 -12.59 -5.06 7.97
CA ALA A 74 -11.96 -4.87 6.66
C ALA A 74 -12.44 -5.89 5.63
N VAL A 75 -12.63 -7.16 6.02
CA VAL A 75 -13.21 -8.20 5.16
C VAL A 75 -14.65 -7.86 4.78
N GLN A 76 -15.46 -7.36 5.71
CA GLN A 76 -16.81 -6.94 5.44
C GLN A 76 -16.85 -5.86 4.34
N PHE A 77 -16.06 -4.80 4.47
CA PHE A 77 -15.96 -3.75 3.44
C PHE A 77 -15.48 -4.29 2.10
N ALA A 78 -14.54 -5.23 2.09
CA ALA A 78 -14.04 -5.84 0.87
C ALA A 78 -15.15 -6.66 0.15
N LEU A 79 -15.95 -7.42 0.89
CA LEU A 79 -17.07 -8.19 0.34
C LEU A 79 -18.15 -7.27 -0.22
N GLU A 80 -18.53 -6.22 0.51
CA GLU A 80 -19.49 -5.21 0.02
C GLU A 80 -18.99 -4.51 -1.25
N ALA A 81 -17.70 -4.22 -1.33
CA ALA A 81 -17.10 -3.65 -2.52
C ALA A 81 -17.14 -4.61 -3.71
N LEU A 82 -16.92 -5.91 -3.50
CA LEU A 82 -17.01 -6.94 -4.54
C LEU A 82 -18.44 -7.10 -5.07
N ASP A 83 -19.43 -7.03 -4.20
CA ASP A 83 -20.84 -7.09 -4.60
C ASP A 83 -21.24 -5.88 -5.44
N SER A 84 -20.75 -4.69 -5.12
CA SER A 84 -21.06 -3.45 -5.82
C SER A 84 -20.24 -3.26 -7.11
N LYS A 85 -19.01 -3.77 -7.15
CA LYS A 85 -18.07 -3.66 -8.27
C LYS A 85 -17.31 -4.97 -8.45
N PRO A 86 -17.91 -5.95 -9.12
CA PRO A 86 -17.25 -7.23 -9.35
C PRO A 86 -15.93 -7.04 -10.12
N PRO A 87 -14.96 -7.96 -9.94
CA PRO A 87 -13.68 -7.88 -10.63
C PRO A 87 -13.89 -7.93 -12.15
N PRO A 88 -13.03 -7.27 -12.93
CA PRO A 88 -13.08 -7.37 -14.38
C PRO A 88 -12.89 -8.81 -14.82
N GLU A 89 -13.57 -9.20 -15.89
CA GLU A 89 -13.38 -10.50 -16.52
C GLU A 89 -11.91 -10.68 -16.94
N ALA A 90 -11.35 -11.86 -16.69
CA ALA A 90 -9.98 -12.14 -17.09
C ALA A 90 -9.83 -12.06 -18.62
N PRO A 91 -8.76 -11.45 -19.14
CA PRO A 91 -8.56 -11.41 -20.58
C PRO A 91 -8.42 -12.83 -21.16
N ASP A 92 -8.98 -13.04 -22.36
CA ASP A 92 -8.78 -14.29 -23.09
C ASP A 92 -7.31 -14.41 -23.55
N VAL A 93 -6.61 -15.35 -22.95
CA VAL A 93 -5.21 -15.66 -23.26
C VAL A 93 -5.07 -16.94 -24.10
N SER A 94 -6.18 -17.51 -24.58
CA SER A 94 -6.20 -18.77 -25.34
C SER A 94 -5.39 -18.70 -26.64
N THR A 95 -5.33 -17.52 -27.25
CA THR A 95 -4.59 -17.31 -28.51
C THR A 95 -3.08 -17.18 -28.30
N GLY A 96 -2.62 -17.05 -27.05
CA GLY A 96 -1.22 -16.85 -26.72
C GLY A 96 -0.60 -15.54 -27.27
N PRO A 97 0.63 -15.24 -26.94
CA PRO A 97 1.29 -14.04 -27.44
C PRO A 97 1.66 -14.19 -28.91
N VAL A 98 1.29 -13.21 -29.73
CA VAL A 98 1.72 -13.14 -31.13
C VAL A 98 3.20 -12.77 -31.16
N LYS A 99 4.06 -13.76 -31.48
CA LYS A 99 5.51 -13.57 -31.60
C LYS A 99 5.93 -12.92 -32.92
N ALA A 100 5.04 -12.90 -33.93
CA ALA A 100 5.31 -12.25 -35.18
C ALA A 100 5.36 -10.72 -35.01
N ARG A 101 6.41 -10.11 -35.58
CA ARG A 101 6.53 -8.65 -35.60
C ARG A 101 5.43 -8.09 -36.50
N ARG A 102 4.60 -7.21 -35.99
CA ARG A 102 3.60 -6.49 -36.79
C ARG A 102 4.32 -5.64 -37.84
N PRO A 103 3.78 -5.51 -39.09
CA PRO A 103 4.28 -4.56 -40.05
C PRO A 103 4.37 -3.16 -39.44
N LEU A 104 5.48 -2.49 -39.64
CA LEU A 104 5.61 -1.10 -39.18
C LEU A 104 4.69 -0.21 -40.05
N PRO A 105 4.09 0.83 -39.47
CA PRO A 105 3.35 1.81 -40.24
C PRO A 105 4.29 2.48 -41.28
N PRO A 106 3.77 2.99 -42.38
CA PRO A 106 4.57 3.72 -43.37
C PRO A 106 5.33 4.85 -42.68
N ARG A 107 6.59 5.06 -43.10
CA ARG A 107 7.42 6.13 -42.54
C ARG A 107 6.78 7.48 -42.88
N PRO A 108 6.51 8.37 -41.91
CA PRO A 108 6.02 9.72 -42.21
C PRO A 108 6.97 10.43 -43.16
N GLY A 109 6.45 10.98 -44.27
CA GLY A 109 7.26 11.70 -45.26
C GLY A 109 7.91 10.84 -46.36
N ALA A 110 7.65 9.54 -46.48
CA ALA A 110 7.95 8.76 -47.67
C ALA A 110 6.84 8.98 -48.73
N GLY A 111 6.67 10.23 -49.14
CA GLY A 111 5.85 10.58 -50.28
C GLY A 111 6.69 10.56 -51.55
N THR A 112 6.11 10.10 -52.58
CA THR A 112 6.56 9.96 -53.99
C THR A 112 7.41 11.10 -54.48
#